data_8e99c8b3391f8c8a8e3b797931f39ee2
#
_entry.id   8e99c8b3391f8c8a8e3b797931f39ee2
#
_cell.length_a   1.000
_cell.length_b   1.000
_cell.length_c   1.000
_cell.angle_alpha   90.00
_cell.angle_beta   90.00
_cell.angle_gamma   90.00
#
_symmetry.space_group_name_H-M   'P 1'
#
loop_
_entity.id
_entity.type
_entity.pdbx_description
1 polymer ?
#
loop_
_entity_poly.entity_id
_entity_poly.type
_entity_poly.pdbx_seq_one_letter_code
_entity_poly.pdbx_strand_id
1 'polypeptide(L)'
;FIGARLLFGNMINRIGGFRVAIACLSVEALGLLLLWLAPNPNLALAGAALTGFGFSLVFPALGVEAVNLVPASSRGAAVGAYSLFIDLSLGITGPLAGAVASGFGFASIFLFAALASLGGLGLSVYLYKQAKVMREKTASV
;
A
#
# COMPACT_ATOMS: atom_id res chain seq x y z
N PHE A 1 -8.97 10.36 -4.45
CA PHE A 1 -7.54 10.19 -4.73
C PHE A 1 -6.78 11.51 -4.62
N ILE A 2 -7.06 12.52 -5.48
CA ILE A 2 -6.35 13.81 -5.51
C ILE A 2 -6.49 14.59 -4.20
N GLY A 3 -7.70 14.66 -3.62
CA GLY A 3 -7.94 15.36 -2.36
C GLY A 3 -7.17 14.79 -1.18
N ALA A 4 -7.10 13.47 -1.05
CA ALA A 4 -6.31 12.81 -0.02
C ALA A 4 -4.81 13.12 -0.16
N ARG A 5 -4.30 13.15 -1.38
CA ARG A 5 -2.88 13.46 -1.65
C ARG A 5 -2.51 14.92 -1.33
N LEU A 6 -3.41 15.86 -1.61
CA LEU A 6 -3.21 17.28 -1.28
C LEU A 6 -3.26 17.54 0.23
N LEU A 7 -4.21 16.91 0.93
CA LEU A 7 -4.40 17.11 2.36
C LEU A 7 -3.34 16.40 3.20
N PHE A 8 -2.90 15.22 2.80
CA PHE A 8 -2.04 14.35 3.61
C PHE A 8 -0.62 14.15 3.06
N GLY A 9 -0.27 14.76 1.91
CA GLY A 9 1.08 14.66 1.35
C GLY A 9 2.18 15.11 2.31
N ASN A 10 1.91 16.09 3.17
CA ASN A 10 2.83 16.54 4.21
C ASN A 10 2.98 15.57 5.40
N MET A 11 2.06 14.63 5.57
CA MET A 11 2.14 13.63 6.66
C MET A 11 3.31 12.67 6.46
N ILE A 12 3.63 12.31 5.21
CA ILE A 12 4.75 11.42 4.89
C ILE A 12 6.07 12.01 5.45
N ASN A 13 6.27 13.31 5.27
CA ASN A 13 7.46 14.01 5.75
C ASN A 13 7.49 14.19 7.29
N ARG A 14 6.33 14.29 7.94
CA ARG A 14 6.22 14.52 9.40
C ARG A 14 6.23 13.23 10.21
N ILE A 15 5.56 12.19 9.74
CA ILE A 15 5.30 10.96 10.50
C ILE A 15 6.21 9.81 10.04
N GLY A 16 6.73 9.90 8.82
CA GLY A 16 7.53 8.86 8.15
C GLY A 16 6.69 7.97 7.23
N GLY A 17 7.29 7.56 6.12
CA GLY A 17 6.60 6.82 5.06
C GLY A 17 6.04 5.47 5.52
N PHE A 18 6.79 4.68 6.30
CA PHE A 18 6.30 3.40 6.80
C PHE A 18 5.06 3.51 7.68
N ARG A 19 4.97 4.52 8.56
CA ARG A 19 3.80 4.71 9.42
C ARG A 19 2.57 5.10 8.61
N VAL A 20 2.75 5.98 7.63
CA VAL A 20 1.67 6.36 6.71
C VAL A 20 1.23 5.17 5.87
N ALA A 21 2.16 4.38 5.33
CA ALA A 21 1.84 3.18 4.57
C ALA A 21 1.07 2.15 5.40
N ILE A 22 1.47 1.89 6.65
CA ILE A 22 0.78 0.97 7.57
C ILE A 22 -0.66 1.43 7.82
N ALA A 23 -0.87 2.72 8.14
CA ALA A 23 -2.20 3.26 8.36
C ALA A 23 -3.08 3.15 7.10
N CYS A 24 -2.52 3.51 5.94
CA CYS A 24 -3.23 3.49 4.67
C CYS A 24 -3.57 2.07 4.19
N LEU A 25 -2.64 1.11 4.33
CA LEU A 25 -2.91 -0.31 4.03
C LEU A 25 -3.98 -0.90 4.95
N SER A 26 -4.03 -0.48 6.22
CA SER A 26 -5.09 -0.89 7.14
C SER A 26 -6.46 -0.39 6.68
N VAL A 27 -6.56 0.88 6.29
CA VAL A 27 -7.79 1.48 5.75
C VAL A 27 -8.20 0.82 4.44
N GLU A 28 -7.24 0.55 3.56
CA GLU A 28 -7.47 -0.14 2.27
C GLU A 28 -8.00 -1.56 2.49
N ALA A 29 -7.37 -2.34 3.38
CA ALA A 29 -7.81 -3.69 3.71
C ALA A 29 -9.24 -3.71 4.27
N LEU A 30 -9.59 -2.76 5.15
CA LEU A 30 -10.95 -2.59 5.66
C LEU A 30 -11.94 -2.24 4.54
N GLY A 31 -11.57 -1.34 3.63
CA GLY A 31 -12.39 -0.99 2.46
C GLY A 31 -12.65 -2.18 1.54
N LEU A 32 -11.63 -3.00 1.28
CA LEU A 32 -11.74 -4.22 0.47
C LEU A 32 -12.61 -5.28 1.13
N LEU A 33 -12.51 -5.46 2.46
CA LEU A 33 -13.40 -6.36 3.20
C LEU A 33 -14.84 -5.88 3.19
N LEU A 34 -15.09 -4.57 3.29
CA LEU A 34 -16.43 -4.01 3.12
C LEU A 34 -16.98 -4.26 1.72
N LEU A 35 -16.17 -4.13 0.68
CA LEU A 35 -16.56 -4.45 -0.70
C LEU A 35 -16.93 -5.93 -0.85
N TRP A 36 -16.15 -6.82 -0.27
CA TRP A 36 -16.43 -8.25 -0.30
C TRP A 36 -17.74 -8.62 0.40
N LEU A 37 -18.02 -7.99 1.54
CA LEU A 37 -19.20 -8.26 2.37
C LEU A 37 -20.41 -7.40 1.99
N ALA A 38 -20.31 -6.49 1.01
CA ALA A 38 -21.34 -5.50 0.74
C ALA A 38 -22.66 -6.12 0.26
N PRO A 39 -23.75 -6.08 1.06
CA PRO A 39 -25.07 -6.59 0.68
C PRO A 39 -25.85 -5.58 -0.16
N ASN A 40 -25.40 -4.33 -0.25
CA ASN A 40 -26.07 -3.26 -0.94
C ASN A 40 -25.09 -2.25 -1.56
N PRO A 41 -25.52 -1.46 -2.57
CA PRO A 41 -24.66 -0.51 -3.26
C PRO A 41 -24.06 0.58 -2.36
N ASN A 42 -24.77 1.01 -1.33
CA ASN A 42 -24.31 2.07 -0.43
C ASN A 42 -23.07 1.61 0.39
N LEU A 43 -23.09 0.38 0.88
CA LEU A 43 -21.94 -0.18 1.59
C LEU A 43 -20.77 -0.44 0.64
N ALA A 44 -21.05 -0.85 -0.59
CA ALA A 44 -20.03 -0.98 -1.63
C ALA A 44 -19.37 0.37 -1.95
N LEU A 45 -20.14 1.45 -2.06
CA LEU A 45 -19.61 2.80 -2.24
C LEU A 45 -18.70 3.24 -1.08
N ALA A 46 -19.11 2.95 0.16
CA ALA A 46 -18.28 3.24 1.34
C ALA A 46 -16.97 2.44 1.31
N GLY A 47 -17.03 1.15 0.97
CA GLY A 47 -15.86 0.30 0.81
C GLY A 47 -14.91 0.80 -0.29
N ALA A 48 -15.45 1.19 -1.45
CA ALA A 48 -14.69 1.75 -2.54
C ALA A 48 -14.01 3.08 -2.17
N ALA A 49 -14.72 3.94 -1.44
CA ALA A 49 -14.16 5.21 -0.96
C ALA A 49 -12.99 4.99 0.00
N LEU A 50 -13.13 4.06 0.96
CA LEU A 50 -12.07 3.69 1.91
C LEU A 50 -10.87 3.08 1.19
N THR A 51 -11.10 2.15 0.26
CA THR A 51 -10.04 1.53 -0.54
C THR A 51 -9.27 2.58 -1.34
N GLY A 52 -9.98 3.46 -2.05
CA GLY A 52 -9.37 4.54 -2.83
C GLY A 52 -8.59 5.55 -1.97
N PHE A 53 -9.09 5.85 -0.77
CA PHE A 53 -8.39 6.71 0.18
C PHE A 53 -7.11 6.03 0.69
N GLY A 54 -7.19 4.78 1.16
CA GLY A 54 -6.04 4.01 1.63
C GLY A 54 -4.96 3.90 0.55
N PHE A 55 -5.32 3.42 -0.63
CA PHE A 55 -4.39 3.25 -1.75
C PHE A 55 -3.68 4.55 -2.18
N SER A 56 -4.31 5.72 -2.03
CA SER A 56 -3.82 6.99 -2.56
C SER A 56 -2.45 7.40 -2.02
N LEU A 57 -2.11 7.03 -0.79
CA LEU A 57 -0.88 7.43 -0.10
C LEU A 57 0.13 6.28 0.05
N VAL A 58 -0.26 5.03 -0.16
CA VAL A 58 0.66 3.87 -0.04
C VAL A 58 1.82 4.00 -1.01
N PHE A 59 1.52 4.29 -2.28
CA PHE A 59 2.54 4.43 -3.32
C PHE A 59 3.60 5.51 -2.99
N PRO A 60 3.23 6.78 -2.72
CA PRO A 60 4.23 7.79 -2.42
C PRO A 60 4.92 7.56 -1.08
N ALA A 61 4.23 6.98 -0.08
CA ALA A 61 4.81 6.71 1.22
C ALA A 61 5.94 5.68 1.16
N LEU A 62 5.70 4.56 0.50
CA LEU A 62 6.72 3.52 0.31
C LEU A 62 7.82 3.96 -0.68
N GLY A 63 7.48 4.75 -1.70
CA GLY A 63 8.46 5.32 -2.62
C GLY A 63 9.48 6.22 -1.92
N VAL A 64 9.04 7.07 -1.00
CA VAL A 64 9.93 7.90 -0.17
C VAL A 64 10.86 7.03 0.69
N GLU A 65 10.35 5.97 1.29
CA GLU A 65 11.18 5.05 2.09
C GLU A 65 12.20 4.30 1.21
N ALA A 66 11.80 3.83 0.03
CA ALA A 66 12.71 3.17 -0.92
C ALA A 66 13.88 4.07 -1.32
N VAL A 67 13.61 5.37 -1.57
CA VAL A 67 14.64 6.36 -1.89
C VAL A 67 15.54 6.68 -0.69
N ASN A 68 14.98 6.68 0.52
CA ASN A 68 15.73 6.97 1.74
C ASN A 68 16.68 5.84 2.18
N LEU A 69 16.46 4.61 1.68
CA LEU A 69 17.30 3.46 1.99
C LEU A 69 18.62 3.41 1.19
N VAL A 70 18.78 4.28 0.18
CA VAL A 70 19.93 4.27 -0.73
C VAL A 70 20.71 5.59 -0.69
N PRO A 71 22.03 5.58 -1.01
CA PRO A 71 22.83 6.79 -1.15
C PRO A 71 22.26 7.71 -2.24
N ALA A 72 22.57 9.01 -2.15
CA ALA A 72 22.09 10.03 -3.09
C ALA A 72 22.41 9.70 -4.56
N SER A 73 23.56 9.09 -4.82
CA SER A 73 24.01 8.65 -6.16
C SER A 73 23.13 7.55 -6.76
N SER A 74 22.41 6.77 -5.95
CA SER A 74 21.61 5.60 -6.38
C SER A 74 20.10 5.85 -6.33
N ARG A 75 19.67 7.07 -5.95
CA ARG A 75 18.23 7.39 -5.81
C ARG A 75 17.44 7.23 -7.11
N GLY A 76 18.02 7.58 -8.25
CA GLY A 76 17.38 7.39 -9.55
C GLY A 76 17.13 5.90 -9.86
N ALA A 77 18.11 5.04 -9.58
CA ALA A 77 17.97 3.59 -9.74
C ALA A 77 16.91 3.01 -8.79
N ALA A 78 16.83 3.49 -7.54
CA ALA A 78 15.83 3.06 -6.58
C ALA A 78 14.40 3.42 -7.04
N VAL A 79 14.20 4.63 -7.57
CA VAL A 79 12.90 5.04 -8.15
C VAL A 79 12.55 4.17 -9.35
N GLY A 80 13.50 3.91 -10.24
CA GLY A 80 13.29 3.06 -11.41
C GLY A 80 12.92 1.62 -11.03
N ALA A 81 13.64 1.02 -10.07
CA ALA A 81 13.34 -0.31 -9.56
C ALA A 81 11.95 -0.36 -8.89
N TYR A 82 11.62 0.65 -8.07
CA TYR A 82 10.32 0.74 -7.42
C TYR A 82 9.17 0.81 -8.44
N SER A 83 9.31 1.63 -9.48
CA SER A 83 8.33 1.74 -10.57
C SER A 83 8.19 0.43 -11.35
N LEU A 84 9.31 -0.24 -11.64
CA LEU A 84 9.30 -1.53 -12.33
C LEU A 84 8.51 -2.60 -11.57
N PHE A 85 8.67 -2.68 -10.24
CA PHE A 85 7.90 -3.62 -9.43
C PHE A 85 6.41 -3.31 -9.42
N ILE A 86 6.02 -2.03 -9.47
CA ILE A 86 4.62 -1.64 -9.58
C ILE A 86 4.04 -2.03 -10.95
N ASP A 87 4.74 -1.72 -12.02
CA ASP A 87 4.30 -2.09 -13.37
C ASP A 87 4.16 -3.61 -13.52
N LEU A 88 5.10 -4.37 -12.96
CA LEU A 88 5.04 -5.82 -12.92
C LEU A 88 3.84 -6.32 -12.11
N SER A 89 3.57 -5.73 -10.95
CA SER A 89 2.44 -6.10 -10.12
C SER A 89 1.10 -5.81 -10.80
N LEU A 90 0.98 -4.67 -11.48
CA LEU A 90 -0.20 -4.32 -12.27
C LEU A 90 -0.41 -5.30 -13.44
N GLY A 91 0.67 -5.68 -14.13
CA GLY A 91 0.63 -6.65 -15.21
C GLY A 91 0.16 -8.05 -14.77
N ILE A 92 0.56 -8.49 -13.59
CA ILE A 92 0.18 -9.79 -13.02
C ILE A 92 -1.22 -9.77 -12.40
N THR A 93 -1.62 -8.66 -11.80
CA THR A 93 -2.89 -8.55 -11.05
C THR A 93 -4.11 -8.79 -11.93
N GLY A 94 -4.11 -8.31 -13.18
CA GLY A 94 -5.22 -8.50 -14.11
C GLY A 94 -5.54 -9.98 -14.37
N PRO A 95 -4.60 -10.78 -14.86
CA PRO A 95 -4.78 -12.23 -15.05
C PRO A 95 -5.14 -12.97 -13.77
N LEU A 96 -4.51 -12.64 -12.63
CA LEU A 96 -4.83 -13.26 -11.34
C LEU A 96 -6.26 -12.95 -10.89
N ALA A 97 -6.69 -11.69 -10.99
CA ALA A 97 -8.05 -11.29 -10.66
C ALA A 97 -9.08 -12.00 -11.57
N GLY A 98 -8.77 -12.12 -12.86
CA GLY A 98 -9.60 -12.88 -13.81
C GLY A 98 -9.71 -14.35 -13.44
N ALA A 99 -8.63 -15.01 -13.06
CA ALA A 99 -8.62 -16.41 -12.61
C ALA A 99 -9.42 -16.61 -11.31
N VAL A 100 -9.27 -15.69 -10.35
CA VAL A 100 -10.06 -15.71 -9.09
C VAL A 100 -11.54 -15.52 -9.38
N ALA A 101 -11.89 -14.55 -10.24
CA ALA A 101 -13.28 -14.29 -10.62
C ALA A 101 -13.95 -15.48 -11.31
N SER A 102 -13.23 -16.15 -12.21
CA SER A 102 -13.76 -17.32 -12.96
C SER A 102 -13.94 -18.54 -12.07
N GLY A 103 -13.08 -18.73 -11.05
CA GLY A 103 -13.17 -19.89 -10.15
C GLY A 103 -14.09 -19.69 -8.95
N PHE A 104 -14.16 -18.49 -8.38
CA PHE A 104 -14.79 -18.19 -7.09
C PHE A 104 -15.81 -17.06 -7.13
N GLY A 105 -16.04 -16.46 -8.31
CA GLY A 105 -16.96 -15.34 -8.49
C GLY A 105 -16.32 -13.97 -8.24
N PHE A 106 -16.99 -12.92 -8.73
CA PHE A 106 -16.46 -11.55 -8.72
C PHE A 106 -16.18 -11.00 -7.31
N ALA A 107 -17.02 -11.32 -6.32
CA ALA A 107 -16.83 -10.85 -4.95
C ALA A 107 -15.51 -11.33 -4.35
N SER A 108 -15.02 -12.51 -4.74
CA SER A 108 -13.78 -13.10 -4.23
C SER A 108 -12.53 -12.32 -4.64
N ILE A 109 -12.60 -11.48 -5.67
CA ILE A 109 -11.51 -10.57 -6.05
C ILE A 109 -11.19 -9.62 -4.90
N PHE A 110 -12.21 -9.07 -4.24
CA PHE A 110 -12.04 -8.14 -3.13
C PHE A 110 -11.44 -8.82 -1.90
N LEU A 111 -11.83 -10.08 -1.62
CA LEU A 111 -11.21 -10.87 -0.56
C LEU A 111 -9.73 -11.15 -0.87
N PHE A 112 -9.42 -11.57 -2.08
CA PHE A 112 -8.04 -11.81 -2.52
C PHE A 112 -7.19 -10.53 -2.41
N ALA A 113 -7.72 -9.40 -2.86
CA ALA A 113 -7.06 -8.09 -2.74
C ALA A 113 -6.87 -7.67 -1.26
N ALA A 114 -7.85 -7.93 -0.39
CA ALA A 114 -7.75 -7.67 1.05
C ALA A 114 -6.62 -8.50 1.68
N LEU A 115 -6.50 -9.78 1.34
CA LEU A 115 -5.41 -10.65 1.82
C LEU A 115 -4.05 -10.16 1.33
N ALA A 116 -3.94 -9.73 0.07
CA ALA A 116 -2.72 -9.15 -0.47
C ALA A 116 -2.35 -7.84 0.25
N SER A 117 -3.32 -6.96 0.52
CA SER A 117 -3.11 -5.72 1.28
C SER A 117 -2.68 -6.00 2.72
N LEU A 118 -3.25 -7.02 3.39
CA LEU A 118 -2.80 -7.47 4.71
C LEU A 118 -1.38 -8.04 4.68
N GLY A 119 -1.01 -8.75 3.62
CA GLY A 119 0.37 -9.20 3.39
C GLY A 119 1.34 -8.02 3.26
N GLY A 120 0.97 -7.00 2.48
CA GLY A 120 1.73 -5.75 2.34
C GLY A 120 1.83 -4.98 3.66
N LEU A 121 0.76 -4.97 4.46
CA LEU A 121 0.73 -4.40 5.81
C LEU A 121 1.75 -5.11 6.73
N GLY A 122 1.73 -6.44 6.77
CA GLY A 122 2.67 -7.24 7.57
C GLY A 122 4.12 -6.99 7.19
N LEU A 123 4.41 -6.94 5.88
CA LEU A 123 5.73 -6.62 5.37
C LEU A 123 6.16 -5.18 5.74
N SER A 124 5.27 -4.21 5.64
CA SER A 124 5.55 -2.81 6.00
C SER A 124 5.85 -2.66 7.49
N VAL A 125 5.13 -3.39 8.36
CA VAL A 125 5.41 -3.43 9.81
C VAL A 125 6.77 -4.07 10.10
N TYR A 126 7.10 -5.16 9.42
CA TYR A 126 8.39 -5.84 9.55
C TYR A 126 9.56 -4.92 9.17
N LEU A 127 9.47 -4.29 7.99
CA LEU A 127 10.49 -3.35 7.51
C LEU A 127 10.63 -2.13 8.41
N TYR A 128 9.53 -1.61 8.92
CA TYR A 128 9.54 -0.50 9.88
C TYR A 128 10.31 -0.84 11.16
N LYS A 129 10.09 -2.04 11.72
CA LYS A 129 10.81 -2.51 12.90
C LYS A 129 12.31 -2.65 12.62
N GLN A 130 12.69 -3.21 11.48
CA GLN A 130 14.10 -3.32 11.08
C GLN A 130 14.77 -1.95 10.90
N ALA A 131 14.11 -1.03 10.20
CA ALA A 131 14.63 0.31 9.99
C ALA A 131 14.85 1.07 11.32
N LYS A 132 13.94 0.86 12.29
CA LYS A 132 14.08 1.45 13.62
C LYS A 132 15.31 0.92 14.36
N VAL A 133 15.53 -0.39 14.37
CA VAL A 133 16.68 -1.03 15.01
C VAL A 133 18.01 -0.56 14.38
N MET A 134 18.07 -0.42 13.06
CA MET A 134 19.26 0.10 12.40
C MET A 134 19.58 1.55 12.79
N ARG A 135 18.57 2.42 12.84
CA ARG A 135 18.74 3.83 13.26
C ARG A 135 19.24 3.94 14.71
N GLU A 136 18.73 3.12 15.61
CA GLU A 136 19.18 3.09 17.00
C GLU A 136 20.65 2.66 17.14
N LYS A 137 21.08 1.65 16.37
CA LYS A 137 22.48 1.21 16.34
C LYS A 137 23.45 2.27 15.80
N THR A 138 23.02 3.04 14.80
CA THR A 138 23.86 4.11 14.21
C THR A 138 23.95 5.35 15.12
N ALA A 139 22.96 5.59 15.98
CA ALA A 139 22.94 6.71 16.92
C ALA A 139 23.75 6.42 18.22
N SER A 140 24.14 5.15 18.45
CA SER A 140 24.90 4.72 19.64
C SER A 140 26.41 4.60 19.37
N VAL A 141 26.86 4.94 18.17
CA VAL A 141 28.29 5.02 17.76
C VAL A 141 28.69 6.47 17.53
#